data_eb371c84e40e01331d96662c8c4aec2e
#
_entry.id   eb371c84e40e01331d96662c8c4aec2e
#
_cell.length_a   1.000
_cell.length_b   1.000
_cell.length_c   1.000
_cell.angle_alpha   90.00
_cell.angle_beta   90.00
_cell.angle_gamma   90.00
#
_symmetry.space_group_name_H-M   'P 1'
#
loop_
_entity.id
_entity.type
_entity.pdbx_description
1 polymer ?
#
loop_
_entity_poly.entity_id
_entity_poly.type
_entity_poly.pdbx_seq_one_letter_code
_entity_poly.pdbx_strand_id
1 'polypeptide(L)'
;EGIPRAADAISFVRERKAFGQRILDFQNSRFTLAGMATQLQVGWSHIDWALARHLQAELTPQEAAAAKLWHSDMQGRVTDIALQLHGGAGYMNEYPIARMWRDARVTRIFGGTNEIMKEVIGRAL
;
A
#
# COMPACT_ATOMS: atom_id res chain seq x y z
N GLU A 1 1.03 3.19 8.64
CA GLU A 1 2.15 3.39 7.69
C GLU A 1 1.74 3.76 6.27
N GLY A 2 0.59 3.30 5.75
CA GLY A 2 0.12 3.64 4.40
C GLY A 2 -0.35 5.07 4.22
N ILE A 3 -0.93 5.68 5.26
CA ILE A 3 -1.47 7.06 5.19
C ILE A 3 -0.40 8.11 4.98
N PRO A 4 0.75 8.12 5.71
CA PRO A 4 1.81 9.10 5.44
C PRO A 4 2.34 9.03 4.02
N ARG A 5 2.42 7.84 3.45
CA ARG A 5 2.94 7.62 2.07
C ARG A 5 1.99 8.15 1.01
N ALA A 6 0.69 7.96 1.21
CA ALA A 6 -0.32 8.55 0.34
C ALA A 6 -0.30 10.08 0.46
N ALA A 7 -0.11 10.61 1.66
CA ALA A 7 0.00 12.04 1.89
C ALA A 7 1.21 12.64 1.16
N ASP A 8 2.36 11.96 1.17
CA ASP A 8 3.56 12.40 0.44
C ASP A 8 3.31 12.48 -1.06
N ALA A 9 2.67 11.46 -1.64
CA ALA A 9 2.31 11.47 -3.06
C ALA A 9 1.32 12.58 -3.39
N ILE A 10 0.32 12.79 -2.54
CA ILE A 10 -0.67 13.86 -2.72
C ILE A 10 0.00 15.22 -2.65
N SER A 11 0.87 15.45 -1.67
CA SER A 11 1.62 16.70 -1.55
C SER A 11 2.48 16.95 -2.78
N PHE A 12 3.18 15.93 -3.25
CA PHE A 12 4.03 16.05 -4.43
C PHE A 12 3.22 16.44 -5.69
N VAL A 13 2.10 15.76 -5.95
CA VAL A 13 1.29 16.04 -7.15
C VAL A 13 0.52 17.36 -7.06
N ARG A 14 0.29 17.90 -5.86
CA ARG A 14 -0.29 19.22 -5.67
C ARG A 14 0.69 20.34 -6.05
N GLU A 15 1.96 20.13 -5.84
CA GLU A 15 3.01 21.12 -6.07
C GLU A 15 3.62 21.00 -7.46
N ARG A 16 3.82 19.78 -7.96
CA ARG A 16 4.48 19.53 -9.23
C ARG A 16 3.59 19.93 -10.40
N LYS A 17 4.15 20.69 -11.33
CA LYS A 17 3.48 21.11 -12.57
C LYS A 17 4.11 20.44 -13.78
N ALA A 18 3.25 20.09 -14.75
CA ALA A 18 3.64 19.59 -16.04
C ALA A 18 2.61 20.05 -17.06
N PHE A 19 3.06 20.44 -18.26
CA PHE A 19 2.17 20.91 -19.33
C PHE A 19 1.25 22.06 -18.89
N GLY A 20 1.74 22.94 -18.02
CA GLY A 20 1.03 24.14 -17.57
C GLY A 20 0.00 23.92 -16.46
N GLN A 21 -0.10 22.73 -15.87
CA GLN A 21 -1.03 22.45 -14.77
C GLN A 21 -0.40 21.51 -13.72
N ARG A 22 -1.00 21.48 -12.53
CA ARG A 22 -0.54 20.58 -11.48
C ARG A 22 -0.80 19.14 -11.89
N ILE A 23 0.06 18.22 -11.44
CA ILE A 23 -0.14 16.77 -11.68
C ILE A 23 -1.51 16.32 -11.15
N LEU A 24 -1.93 16.86 -10.00
CA LEU A 24 -3.23 16.55 -9.40
C LEU A 24 -4.42 16.91 -10.31
N ASP A 25 -4.28 17.90 -11.19
CA ASP A 25 -5.35 18.37 -12.06
C ASP A 25 -5.58 17.49 -13.28
N PHE A 26 -4.66 16.57 -13.58
CA PHE A 26 -4.87 15.56 -14.60
C PHE A 26 -5.88 14.51 -14.12
N GLN A 27 -6.88 14.22 -14.93
CA GLN A 27 -7.95 13.28 -14.58
C GLN A 27 -7.42 11.91 -14.18
N ASN A 28 -6.46 11.37 -14.93
CA ASN A 28 -5.87 10.07 -14.63
C ASN A 28 -5.20 10.06 -13.24
N SER A 29 -4.49 11.13 -12.88
CA SER A 29 -3.85 11.25 -11.56
C SER A 29 -4.87 11.28 -10.44
N ARG A 30 -5.96 12.02 -10.62
CA ARG A 30 -7.07 12.06 -9.63
C ARG A 30 -7.72 10.70 -9.46
N PHE A 31 -7.97 9.98 -10.55
CA PHE A 31 -8.57 8.65 -10.51
C PHE A 31 -7.63 7.65 -9.82
N THR A 32 -6.35 7.72 -10.13
CA THR A 32 -5.33 6.88 -9.49
C THR A 32 -5.27 7.12 -7.99
N LEU A 33 -5.25 8.38 -7.56
CA LEU A 33 -5.24 8.74 -6.14
C LEU A 33 -6.53 8.33 -5.42
N ALA A 34 -7.67 8.48 -6.08
CA ALA A 34 -8.95 8.04 -5.53
C ALA A 34 -8.97 6.52 -5.30
N GLY A 35 -8.42 5.75 -6.23
CA GLY A 35 -8.28 4.30 -6.09
C GLY A 35 -7.37 3.93 -4.91
N MET A 36 -6.24 4.62 -4.76
CA MET A 36 -5.32 4.43 -3.63
C MET A 36 -6.01 4.73 -2.30
N ALA A 37 -6.70 5.88 -2.21
CA ALA A 37 -7.39 6.29 -1.00
C ALA A 37 -8.46 5.27 -0.60
N THR A 38 -9.19 4.74 -1.57
CA THR A 38 -10.21 3.71 -1.35
C THR A 38 -9.57 2.43 -0.79
N GLN A 39 -8.48 1.96 -1.39
CA GLN A 39 -7.79 0.76 -0.91
C GLN A 39 -7.24 0.94 0.51
N LEU A 40 -6.70 2.11 0.82
CA LEU A 40 -6.21 2.42 2.17
C LEU A 40 -7.34 2.42 3.19
N GLN A 41 -8.50 2.96 2.85
CA GLN A 41 -9.66 2.96 3.74
C GLN A 41 -10.14 1.54 4.03
N VAL A 42 -10.26 0.71 3.01
CA VAL A 42 -10.61 -0.71 3.16
C VAL A 42 -9.57 -1.43 4.03
N GLY A 43 -8.29 -1.16 3.79
CA GLY A 43 -7.19 -1.73 4.56
C GLY A 43 -7.25 -1.36 6.03
N TRP A 44 -7.53 -0.11 6.37
CA TRP A 44 -7.69 0.33 7.75
C TRP A 44 -8.83 -0.39 8.44
N SER A 45 -9.99 -0.52 7.78
CA SER A 45 -11.14 -1.24 8.33
C SER A 45 -10.79 -2.70 8.62
N HIS A 46 -10.07 -3.34 7.72
CA HIS A 46 -9.64 -4.73 7.89
C HIS A 46 -8.63 -4.89 9.02
N ILE A 47 -7.65 -3.99 9.13
CA ILE A 47 -6.67 -4.00 10.22
C ILE A 47 -7.35 -3.81 11.58
N ASP A 48 -8.29 -2.90 11.68
CA ASP A 48 -9.05 -2.67 12.92
C ASP A 48 -9.81 -3.95 13.34
N TRP A 49 -10.46 -4.59 12.38
CA TRP A 49 -11.16 -5.85 12.61
C TRP A 49 -10.20 -6.95 13.07
N ALA A 50 -9.09 -7.13 12.35
CA ALA A 50 -8.12 -8.18 12.64
C ALA A 50 -7.46 -7.96 14.02
N LEU A 51 -7.12 -6.72 14.35
CA LEU A 51 -6.53 -6.36 15.62
C LEU A 51 -7.50 -6.62 16.78
N ALA A 52 -8.77 -6.25 16.63
CA ALA A 52 -9.79 -6.50 17.64
C ALA A 52 -9.93 -8.00 17.93
N ARG A 53 -9.95 -8.84 16.90
CA ARG A 53 -10.02 -10.30 17.06
C ARG A 53 -8.75 -10.86 17.68
N HIS A 54 -7.59 -10.35 17.30
CA HIS A 54 -6.31 -10.78 17.88
C HIS A 54 -6.25 -10.48 19.39
N LEU A 55 -6.70 -9.31 19.80
CA LEU A 55 -6.73 -8.92 21.22
C LEU A 55 -7.67 -9.79 22.05
N GLN A 56 -8.68 -10.40 21.43
CA GLN A 56 -9.60 -11.34 22.06
C GLN A 56 -9.15 -12.79 21.91
N ALA A 57 -7.99 -13.04 21.32
CA ALA A 57 -7.46 -14.37 21.00
C ALA A 57 -8.40 -15.19 20.09
N GLU A 58 -9.14 -14.51 19.20
CA GLU A 58 -10.11 -15.12 18.29
C GLU A 58 -9.64 -15.13 16.82
N LEU A 59 -8.53 -14.45 16.51
CA LEU A 59 -7.99 -14.42 15.14
C LEU A 59 -7.40 -15.78 14.80
N THR A 60 -7.94 -16.41 13.75
CA THR A 60 -7.45 -17.71 13.30
C THR A 60 -6.15 -17.58 12.48
N PRO A 61 -5.33 -18.66 12.36
CA PRO A 61 -4.13 -18.62 11.52
C PRO A 61 -4.42 -18.24 10.06
N GLN A 62 -5.51 -18.75 9.47
CA GLN A 62 -5.88 -18.41 8.10
C GLN A 62 -6.33 -16.97 7.96
N GLU A 63 -6.99 -16.41 8.96
CA GLU A 63 -7.36 -14.99 8.97
C GLU A 63 -6.12 -14.10 9.09
N ALA A 64 -5.15 -14.48 9.91
CA ALA A 64 -3.87 -13.78 10.01
C ALA A 64 -3.07 -13.86 8.69
N ALA A 65 -3.06 -15.03 8.06
CA ALA A 65 -2.42 -15.21 6.75
C ALA A 65 -3.08 -14.34 5.68
N ALA A 66 -4.41 -14.25 5.68
CA ALA A 66 -5.15 -13.40 4.75
C ALA A 66 -4.82 -11.92 4.96
N ALA A 67 -4.69 -11.48 6.20
CA ALA A 67 -4.29 -10.11 6.51
C ALA A 67 -2.90 -9.79 5.97
N LYS A 68 -1.92 -10.65 6.22
CA LYS A 68 -0.56 -10.48 5.72
C LYS A 68 -0.52 -10.48 4.20
N LEU A 69 -1.23 -11.39 3.56
CA LEU A 69 -1.31 -11.50 2.10
C LEU A 69 -1.87 -10.21 1.47
N TRP A 70 -3.05 -9.80 1.92
CA TRP A 70 -3.73 -8.65 1.31
C TRP A 70 -2.97 -7.34 1.53
N HIS A 71 -2.51 -7.10 2.78
CA HIS A 71 -1.86 -5.84 3.13
C HIS A 71 -0.47 -5.69 2.49
N SER A 72 0.30 -6.76 2.40
CA SER A 72 1.61 -6.69 1.74
C SER A 72 1.48 -6.48 0.23
N ASP A 73 0.49 -7.10 -0.41
CA ASP A 73 0.20 -6.88 -1.83
C ASP A 73 -0.30 -5.44 -2.07
N MET A 74 -1.22 -4.97 -1.24
CA MET A 74 -1.74 -3.60 -1.32
C MET A 74 -0.63 -2.57 -1.12
N GLN A 75 0.23 -2.76 -0.13
CA GLN A 75 1.37 -1.89 0.13
C GLN A 75 2.30 -1.81 -1.10
N GLY A 76 2.56 -2.94 -1.74
CA GLY A 76 3.34 -2.98 -2.97
C GLY A 76 2.71 -2.15 -4.09
N ARG A 77 1.40 -2.30 -4.31
CA ARG A 77 0.68 -1.52 -5.32
C ARG A 77 0.69 -0.03 -5.03
N VAL A 78 0.38 0.34 -3.79
CA VAL A 78 0.29 1.76 -3.39
C VAL A 78 1.65 2.45 -3.48
N THR A 79 2.71 1.81 -3.01
CA THR A 79 4.06 2.40 -3.09
C THR A 79 4.54 2.51 -4.53
N ASP A 80 4.22 1.54 -5.38
CA ASP A 80 4.58 1.59 -6.80
C ASP A 80 3.86 2.73 -7.53
N ILE A 81 2.57 2.89 -7.30
CA ILE A 81 1.77 3.98 -7.87
C ILE A 81 2.30 5.33 -7.36
N ALA A 82 2.59 5.44 -6.07
CA ALA A 82 3.12 6.67 -5.48
C ALA A 82 4.48 7.04 -6.08
N LEU A 83 5.36 6.06 -6.29
CA LEU A 83 6.63 6.28 -6.94
C LEU A 83 6.44 6.76 -8.38
N GLN A 84 5.52 6.14 -9.13
CA GLN A 84 5.23 6.53 -10.51
C GLN A 84 4.73 7.98 -10.59
N LEU A 85 3.89 8.40 -9.65
CA LEU A 85 3.39 9.78 -9.59
C LEU A 85 4.50 10.80 -9.31
N HIS A 86 5.57 10.40 -8.65
CA HIS A 86 6.75 11.24 -8.45
C HIS A 86 7.61 11.38 -9.71
N GLY A 87 7.40 10.53 -10.71
CA GLY A 87 8.25 10.52 -11.90
C GLY A 87 9.70 10.20 -11.56
N GLY A 88 10.65 10.85 -12.23
CA GLY A 88 12.08 10.62 -11.99
C GLY A 88 12.50 10.86 -10.54
N ALA A 89 11.88 11.81 -9.86
CA ALA A 89 12.14 12.09 -8.44
C ALA A 89 11.84 10.87 -7.56
N GLY A 90 10.87 10.04 -7.93
CA GLY A 90 10.51 8.83 -7.19
C GLY A 90 11.61 7.77 -7.16
N TYR A 91 12.55 7.83 -8.07
CA TYR A 91 13.68 6.88 -8.14
C TYR A 91 14.95 7.41 -7.44
N MET A 92 14.90 8.62 -6.90
CA MET A 92 16.03 9.26 -6.25
C MET A 92 15.96 9.04 -4.73
N ASN A 93 17.09 8.69 -4.12
CA ASN A 93 17.15 8.38 -2.69
C ASN A 93 16.85 9.58 -1.78
N GLU A 94 16.89 10.79 -2.30
CA GLU A 94 16.53 12.01 -1.57
C GLU A 94 15.04 12.07 -1.22
N TYR A 95 14.21 11.33 -1.94
CA TYR A 95 12.78 11.26 -1.69
C TYR A 95 12.42 10.01 -0.89
N PRO A 96 11.63 10.12 0.19
CA PRO A 96 11.28 8.97 1.03
C PRO A 96 10.63 7.83 0.26
N ILE A 97 9.88 8.12 -0.80
CA ILE A 97 9.16 7.10 -1.57
C ILE A 97 10.08 6.05 -2.19
N ALA A 98 11.29 6.41 -2.59
CA ALA A 98 12.26 5.47 -3.15
C ALA A 98 12.62 4.38 -2.12
N ARG A 99 12.85 4.79 -0.87
CA ARG A 99 13.14 3.87 0.23
C ARG A 99 11.93 3.03 0.61
N MET A 100 10.76 3.65 0.68
CA MET A 100 9.50 2.96 1.00
C MET A 100 9.17 1.89 -0.03
N TRP A 101 9.34 2.21 -1.31
CA TRP A 101 9.12 1.25 -2.39
C TRP A 101 10.04 0.03 -2.28
N ARG A 102 11.32 0.27 -2.00
CA ARG A 102 12.31 -0.80 -1.82
C ARG A 102 11.98 -1.66 -0.61
N ASP A 103 11.72 -1.03 0.53
CA ASP A 103 11.45 -1.73 1.79
C ASP A 103 10.13 -2.49 1.75
N ALA A 104 9.13 -1.96 1.06
CA ALA A 104 7.84 -2.62 0.93
C ALA A 104 7.91 -3.93 0.14
N ARG A 105 8.83 -4.06 -0.81
CA ARG A 105 8.92 -5.23 -1.69
C ARG A 105 9.18 -6.53 -0.93
N VAL A 106 10.03 -6.50 0.07
CA VAL A 106 10.39 -7.69 0.85
C VAL A 106 9.25 -8.20 1.74
N THR A 107 8.25 -7.39 2.01
CA THR A 107 7.12 -7.78 2.88
C THR A 107 6.30 -8.94 2.30
N ARG A 108 6.36 -9.15 0.99
CA ARG A 108 5.70 -10.29 0.32
C ARG A 108 6.54 -11.57 0.37
N ILE A 109 7.77 -11.50 0.89
CA ILE A 109 8.73 -12.60 0.91
C ILE A 109 9.00 -13.07 2.33
N PHE A 110 9.28 -12.15 3.26
CA PHE A 110 9.66 -12.50 4.63
C PHE A 110 8.46 -12.94 5.49
N GLY A 111 8.74 -13.60 6.61
CA GLY A 111 7.69 -14.07 7.52
C GLY A 111 6.77 -15.12 6.89
N GLY A 112 7.29 -15.88 5.93
CA GLY A 112 6.52 -16.72 5.03
C GLY A 112 6.11 -15.94 3.78
N THR A 113 6.40 -16.49 2.60
CA THR A 113 6.02 -15.83 1.34
C THR A 113 4.50 -15.73 1.21
N ASN A 114 4.02 -14.85 0.34
CA ASN A 114 2.59 -14.76 0.07
C ASN A 114 2.03 -16.05 -0.55
N GLU A 115 2.84 -16.84 -1.24
CA GLU A 115 2.47 -18.18 -1.70
C GLU A 115 2.21 -19.10 -0.50
N ILE A 116 3.03 -19.04 0.55
CA ILE A 116 2.81 -19.79 1.78
C ILE A 116 1.54 -19.31 2.49
N MET A 117 1.27 -18.01 2.49
CA MET A 117 0.01 -17.49 3.05
C MET A 117 -1.21 -18.05 2.33
N LYS A 118 -1.15 -18.15 1.00
CA LYS A 118 -2.21 -18.77 0.20
C LYS A 118 -2.39 -20.25 0.55
N GLU A 119 -1.29 -20.95 0.78
CA GLU A 119 -1.34 -22.36 1.19
C GLU A 119 -2.02 -22.54 2.55
N VAL A 120 -1.70 -21.69 3.52
CA VAL A 120 -2.35 -21.69 4.84
C VAL A 120 -3.85 -21.46 4.72
N ILE A 121 -4.26 -20.49 3.91
CA ILE A 121 -5.67 -20.18 3.68
C ILE A 121 -6.35 -21.36 2.95
N GLY A 122 -5.73 -21.85 1.88
CA GLY A 122 -6.29 -22.91 1.05
C GLY A 122 -6.54 -24.21 1.81
N ARG A 123 -5.65 -24.55 2.73
CA ARG A 123 -5.81 -25.75 3.57
C ARG A 123 -6.96 -25.64 4.56
N ALA A 124 -7.41 -24.44 4.86
CA ALA A 124 -8.51 -24.19 5.80
C ALA A 124 -9.89 -24.18 5.12
N LEU A 125 -9.93 -24.24 3.78
CA LEU A 125 -11.17 -24.28 3.02
C LEU A 125 -11.76 -25.70 3.01
#